data_695316d7ecfc5611678091061e75677e
#
_entry.id   695316d7ecfc5611678091061e75677e
#
_cell.length_a   1.000
_cell.length_b   1.000
_cell.length_c   1.000
_cell.angle_alpha   90.00
_cell.angle_beta   90.00
_cell.angle_gamma   90.00
#
_symmetry.space_group_name_H-M   'P 1'
#
loop_
_entity.id
_entity.type
_entity.pdbx_description
1 polymer ?
#
loop_
_entity_poly.entity_id
_entity_poly.type
_entity_poly.pdbx_seq_one_letter_code
_entity_poly.pdbx_strand_id
1 'polypeptide(L)'
;MQQAAFQPLSTILLSDWQCNKFLIVPHDYNLILIIEGCKGGEPGSQRELYETFYNYALKICLRYTRDKENAMEIINDAFIKVFRKIQGFICPADAALTTNYFKGWLKKIIVFTAIDHHRKEKEDFQFRELSDEIAYSTRYSIHPMEDTTYDLLIAMIRSLPPAYRMVFNLYVIDGYSHKEICEIVGISESTSRSNLVKARELLRKMLKKTYEEVLSKSN
;
A
#
# COMPACT_ATOMS: atom_id res chain seq x y z
N MET A 1 -37.42 10.31 -35.44
CA MET A 1 -36.30 9.43 -35.15
C MET A 1 -35.02 10.20 -35.49
N GLN A 2 -34.45 10.91 -34.54
CA GLN A 2 -33.16 11.63 -34.69
C GLN A 2 -32.09 10.83 -33.98
N GLN A 3 -31.15 10.29 -34.75
CA GLN A 3 -29.91 9.70 -34.25
C GLN A 3 -29.02 10.81 -33.71
N ALA A 4 -28.82 10.84 -32.40
CA ALA A 4 -27.80 11.68 -31.78
C ALA A 4 -26.43 11.07 -32.13
N ALA A 5 -25.67 11.75 -32.96
CA ALA A 5 -24.30 11.38 -33.30
C ALA A 5 -23.42 11.52 -32.05
N PHE A 6 -22.85 10.40 -31.62
CA PHE A 6 -21.85 10.31 -30.55
C PHE A 6 -20.56 10.96 -31.06
N GLN A 7 -20.27 12.19 -30.63
CA GLN A 7 -18.97 12.83 -30.92
C GLN A 7 -17.91 12.30 -29.94
N PRO A 8 -16.70 11.93 -30.39
CA PRO A 8 -15.64 11.48 -29.51
C PRO A 8 -15.16 12.62 -28.61
N LEU A 9 -15.02 12.34 -27.33
CA LEU A 9 -14.64 13.27 -26.25
C LEU A 9 -13.35 14.07 -26.54
N SER A 10 -12.50 13.60 -27.47
CA SER A 10 -11.28 14.30 -27.90
C SER A 10 -11.54 15.60 -28.64
N THR A 11 -12.71 15.76 -29.25
CA THR A 11 -13.04 16.97 -30.07
C THR A 11 -13.64 18.10 -29.23
N ILE A 12 -14.21 17.75 -28.05
CA ILE A 12 -14.82 18.74 -27.14
C ILE A 12 -13.75 19.37 -26.23
N LEU A 13 -12.64 18.65 -25.93
CA LEU A 13 -11.62 19.12 -25.00
C LEU A 13 -10.56 20.05 -25.61
N LEU A 14 -10.41 20.09 -26.93
CA LEU A 14 -9.38 20.91 -27.59
C LEU A 14 -9.82 22.37 -27.87
N SER A 15 -11.11 22.64 -27.94
CA SER A 15 -11.63 24.01 -28.16
C SER A 15 -11.73 24.83 -26.86
N ASP A 16 -11.88 24.19 -25.70
CA ASP A 16 -12.12 24.88 -24.44
C ASP A 16 -10.85 25.05 -23.57
N TRP A 17 -9.70 24.51 -24.00
CA TRP A 17 -8.44 24.56 -23.23
C TRP A 17 -7.79 25.95 -23.19
N GLN A 18 -8.21 26.88 -24.08
CA GLN A 18 -7.66 28.23 -24.09
C GLN A 18 -8.47 29.27 -23.29
N CYS A 19 -9.60 28.90 -22.71
CA CYS A 19 -10.50 29.89 -22.10
C CYS A 19 -11.23 29.44 -20.83
N ASN A 20 -10.58 28.75 -19.86
CA ASN A 20 -11.10 28.89 -18.49
C ASN A 20 -10.18 28.25 -17.42
N LYS A 21 -9.52 29.08 -16.65
CA LYS A 21 -8.68 28.73 -15.50
C LYS A 21 -9.48 28.33 -14.24
N PHE A 22 -10.79 28.07 -14.33
CA PHE A 22 -11.68 27.82 -13.18
C PHE A 22 -12.80 26.79 -13.42
N LEU A 23 -12.53 25.73 -14.18
CA LEU A 23 -13.40 24.56 -14.09
C LEU A 23 -12.88 23.69 -12.95
N ILE A 24 -13.63 23.63 -11.85
CA ILE A 24 -13.45 22.62 -10.80
C ILE A 24 -13.85 21.27 -11.44
N VAL A 25 -12.88 20.62 -12.08
CA VAL A 25 -13.05 19.24 -12.57
C VAL A 25 -13.22 18.37 -11.34
N PRO A 26 -14.28 17.55 -11.22
CA PRO A 26 -14.40 16.61 -10.13
C PRO A 26 -13.12 15.77 -10.00
N HIS A 27 -12.66 15.49 -8.80
CA HIS A 27 -11.36 14.83 -8.52
C HIS A 27 -11.15 13.55 -9.34
N ASP A 28 -12.22 12.82 -9.61
CA ASP A 28 -12.17 11.55 -10.36
C ASP A 28 -11.93 11.74 -11.86
N TYR A 29 -12.47 12.82 -12.46
CA TYR A 29 -12.18 13.18 -13.86
C TYR A 29 -10.73 13.60 -14.06
N ASN A 30 -10.15 14.34 -13.11
CA ASN A 30 -8.73 14.69 -13.15
C ASN A 30 -7.84 13.43 -13.13
N LEU A 31 -8.18 12.43 -12.31
CA LEU A 31 -7.44 11.18 -12.27
C LEU A 31 -7.47 10.42 -13.60
N ILE A 32 -8.60 10.42 -14.33
CA ILE A 32 -8.68 9.78 -15.64
C ILE A 32 -7.69 10.44 -16.62
N LEU A 33 -7.63 11.77 -16.64
CA LEU A 33 -6.69 12.51 -17.51
C LEU A 33 -5.24 12.20 -17.15
N ILE A 34 -4.91 12.14 -15.86
CA ILE A 34 -3.57 11.76 -15.39
C ILE A 34 -3.22 10.33 -15.83
N ILE A 35 -4.16 9.38 -15.71
CA ILE A 35 -3.95 7.99 -16.14
C ILE A 35 -3.71 7.92 -17.65
N GLU A 36 -4.51 8.63 -18.47
CA GLU A 36 -4.34 8.64 -19.92
C GLU A 36 -3.00 9.28 -20.32
N GLY A 37 -2.59 10.39 -19.68
CA GLY A 37 -1.26 10.97 -19.88
C GLY A 37 -0.13 10.00 -19.49
N CYS A 38 -0.30 9.25 -18.40
CA CYS A 38 0.65 8.18 -18.04
C CYS A 38 0.72 7.07 -19.08
N LYS A 39 -0.41 6.68 -19.69
CA LYS A 39 -0.45 5.74 -20.82
C LYS A 39 0.27 6.31 -22.04
N GLY A 40 0.16 7.62 -22.29
CA GLY A 40 0.92 8.33 -23.31
C GLY A 40 2.41 8.46 -23.03
N GLY A 41 2.86 8.06 -21.83
CA GLY A 41 4.28 8.18 -21.42
C GLY A 41 4.66 9.61 -20.99
N GLU A 42 3.72 10.47 -20.69
CA GLU A 42 3.95 11.87 -20.32
C GLU A 42 4.61 11.99 -18.94
N PRO A 43 5.83 12.55 -18.81
CA PRO A 43 6.53 12.66 -17.53
C PRO A 43 5.76 13.51 -16.50
N GLY A 44 5.04 14.54 -16.94
CA GLY A 44 4.23 15.38 -16.07
C GLY A 44 3.12 14.60 -15.39
N SER A 45 2.36 13.80 -16.17
CA SER A 45 1.28 12.96 -15.67
C SER A 45 1.80 11.84 -14.74
N GLN A 46 2.98 11.26 -15.04
CA GLN A 46 3.62 10.28 -14.18
C GLN A 46 4.01 10.88 -12.84
N ARG A 47 4.57 12.08 -12.84
CA ARG A 47 4.92 12.81 -11.61
C ARG A 47 3.68 13.12 -10.78
N GLU A 48 2.63 13.63 -11.41
CA GLU A 48 1.37 13.98 -10.72
C GLU A 48 0.71 12.74 -10.11
N LEU A 49 0.71 11.60 -10.82
CA LEU A 49 0.21 10.33 -10.31
C LEU A 49 1.01 9.87 -9.09
N TYR A 50 2.35 9.94 -9.15
CA TYR A 50 3.22 9.59 -8.05
C TYR A 50 2.95 10.46 -6.81
N GLU A 51 2.94 11.79 -6.97
CA GLU A 51 2.69 12.74 -5.88
C GLU A 51 1.31 12.54 -5.24
N THR A 52 0.26 12.34 -6.07
CA THR A 52 -1.12 12.12 -5.62
C THR A 52 -1.24 10.85 -4.75
N PHE A 53 -0.57 9.77 -5.12
CA PHE A 53 -0.73 8.48 -4.44
C PHE A 53 0.43 8.11 -3.52
N TYR A 54 1.46 8.96 -3.39
CA TYR A 54 2.62 8.69 -2.54
C TYR A 54 2.23 8.38 -1.08
N ASN A 55 1.43 9.23 -0.46
CA ASN A 55 1.02 9.04 0.93
C ASN A 55 0.15 7.78 1.12
N TYR A 56 -0.69 7.45 0.14
CA TYR A 56 -1.45 6.21 0.13
C TYR A 56 -0.51 4.99 0.04
N ALA A 57 0.45 5.02 -0.86
CA ALA A 57 1.45 3.98 -1.02
C ALA A 57 2.32 3.83 0.25
N LEU A 58 2.76 4.93 0.84
CA LEU A 58 3.56 4.94 2.06
C LEU A 58 2.83 4.26 3.23
N LYS A 59 1.55 4.58 3.45
CA LYS A 59 0.73 3.92 4.48
C LYS A 59 0.63 2.40 4.30
N ILE A 60 0.63 1.92 3.05
CA ILE A 60 0.64 0.49 2.77
C ILE A 60 2.04 -0.10 3.03
N CYS A 61 3.10 0.50 2.48
CA CYS A 61 4.46 -0.02 2.63
C CYS A 61 4.89 -0.09 4.09
N LEU A 62 4.59 0.93 4.90
CA LEU A 62 4.92 0.97 6.33
C LEU A 62 4.34 -0.20 7.14
N ARG A 63 3.28 -0.86 6.68
CA ARG A 63 2.76 -2.07 7.32
C ARG A 63 3.62 -3.31 7.04
N TYR A 64 4.38 -3.30 5.95
CA TYR A 64 5.19 -4.42 5.49
C TYR A 64 6.68 -4.28 5.87
N THR A 65 7.16 -3.05 6.08
CA THR A 65 8.56 -2.74 6.40
C THR A 65 8.76 -2.30 7.85
N ARG A 66 10.01 -2.31 8.32
CA ARG A 66 10.37 -1.80 9.66
C ARG A 66 10.69 -0.32 9.65
N ASP A 67 11.31 0.16 8.60
CA ASP A 67 11.82 1.51 8.48
C ASP A 67 11.23 2.22 7.26
N LYS A 68 11.47 3.52 7.19
CA LYS A 68 10.95 4.39 6.14
C LYS A 68 11.77 4.28 4.85
N GLU A 69 13.04 3.98 4.98
CA GLU A 69 13.97 3.84 3.86
C GLU A 69 13.56 2.66 2.97
N ASN A 70 13.35 1.48 3.55
CA ASN A 70 12.83 0.32 2.84
C ASN A 70 11.43 0.58 2.27
N ALA A 71 10.57 1.33 2.98
CA ALA A 71 9.26 1.70 2.45
C ALA A 71 9.38 2.56 1.20
N MET A 72 10.32 3.53 1.16
CA MET A 72 10.56 4.39 0.00
C MET A 72 11.09 3.60 -1.20
N GLU A 73 11.99 2.64 -0.98
CA GLU A 73 12.50 1.76 -2.04
C GLU A 73 11.37 0.95 -2.66
N ILE A 74 10.52 0.32 -1.83
CA ILE A 74 9.35 -0.43 -2.30
C ILE A 74 8.38 0.47 -3.09
N ILE A 75 8.16 1.71 -2.63
CA ILE A 75 7.29 2.66 -3.34
C ILE A 75 7.84 2.95 -4.72
N ASN A 76 9.12 3.27 -4.84
CA ASN A 76 9.77 3.57 -6.11
C ASN A 76 9.66 2.38 -7.08
N ASP A 77 9.98 1.17 -6.62
CA ASP A 77 9.86 -0.04 -7.41
C ASP A 77 8.41 -0.33 -7.81
N ALA A 78 7.45 -0.10 -6.90
CA ALA A 78 6.04 -0.26 -7.21
C ALA A 78 5.57 0.71 -8.28
N PHE A 79 5.98 1.99 -8.24
CA PHE A 79 5.61 2.96 -9.26
C PHE A 79 6.28 2.68 -10.61
N ILE A 80 7.51 2.16 -10.64
CA ILE A 80 8.10 1.65 -11.89
C ILE A 80 7.22 0.54 -12.48
N LYS A 81 6.73 -0.40 -11.65
CA LYS A 81 5.80 -1.46 -12.10
C LYS A 81 4.44 -0.88 -12.53
N VAL A 82 3.93 0.16 -11.84
CA VAL A 82 2.71 0.89 -12.22
C VAL A 82 2.85 1.44 -13.62
N PHE A 83 3.89 2.23 -13.91
CA PHE A 83 4.06 2.85 -15.23
C PHE A 83 4.27 1.83 -16.35
N ARG A 84 4.91 0.70 -16.07
CA ARG A 84 5.02 -0.40 -17.04
C ARG A 84 3.70 -1.10 -17.33
N LYS A 85 2.78 -1.16 -16.37
CA LYS A 85 1.52 -1.91 -16.44
C LYS A 85 0.30 -1.02 -16.69
N ILE A 86 0.44 0.31 -16.65
CA ILE A 86 -0.68 1.25 -16.70
C ILE A 86 -1.48 1.18 -18.00
N GLN A 87 -0.84 0.74 -19.08
CA GLN A 87 -1.52 0.48 -20.35
C GLN A 87 -2.68 -0.51 -20.22
N GLY A 88 -2.54 -1.50 -19.34
CA GLY A 88 -3.57 -2.50 -19.08
C GLY A 88 -4.61 -2.07 -18.03
N PHE A 89 -4.49 -0.87 -17.44
CA PHE A 89 -5.50 -0.39 -16.51
C PHE A 89 -6.71 0.15 -17.27
N ILE A 90 -7.88 -0.42 -17.00
CA ILE A 90 -9.15 -0.03 -17.61
C ILE A 90 -9.90 0.83 -16.59
N CYS A 91 -10.16 2.08 -16.95
CA CYS A 91 -11.02 2.96 -16.15
C CYS A 91 -12.45 2.41 -16.16
N PRO A 92 -13.15 2.41 -15.00
CA PRO A 92 -14.55 2.02 -14.94
C PRO A 92 -15.41 2.97 -15.78
N ALA A 93 -16.57 2.49 -16.23
CA ALA A 93 -17.51 3.30 -16.99
C ALA A 93 -18.05 4.50 -16.18
N ASP A 94 -18.20 4.32 -14.86
CA ASP A 94 -18.52 5.41 -13.93
C ASP A 94 -17.21 6.04 -13.43
N ALA A 95 -16.99 7.29 -13.83
CA ALA A 95 -15.81 8.05 -13.45
C ALA A 95 -15.64 8.17 -11.91
N ALA A 96 -16.76 8.28 -11.16
CA ALA A 96 -16.73 8.39 -9.70
C ALA A 96 -16.12 7.16 -9.01
N LEU A 97 -16.05 6.03 -9.68
CA LEU A 97 -15.44 4.82 -9.17
C LEU A 97 -13.93 4.72 -9.47
N THR A 98 -13.40 5.58 -10.36
CA THR A 98 -12.01 5.47 -10.87
C THR A 98 -10.98 5.49 -9.75
N THR A 99 -11.12 6.40 -8.78
CA THR A 99 -10.19 6.51 -7.65
C THR A 99 -10.15 5.23 -6.83
N ASN A 100 -11.29 4.60 -6.55
CA ASN A 100 -11.35 3.37 -5.76
C ASN A 100 -10.78 2.18 -6.53
N TYR A 101 -11.09 2.05 -7.81
CA TYR A 101 -10.54 1.00 -8.68
C TYR A 101 -9.02 1.15 -8.82
N PHE A 102 -8.53 2.37 -9.03
CA PHE A 102 -7.11 2.64 -9.13
C PHE A 102 -6.38 2.34 -7.82
N LYS A 103 -6.91 2.77 -6.66
CA LYS A 103 -6.36 2.43 -5.35
C LYS A 103 -6.29 0.93 -5.12
N GLY A 104 -7.30 0.17 -5.49
CA GLY A 104 -7.32 -1.29 -5.39
C GLY A 104 -6.24 -1.94 -6.24
N TRP A 105 -6.11 -1.49 -7.50
CA TRP A 105 -5.09 -1.97 -8.43
C TRP A 105 -3.67 -1.60 -7.98
N LEU A 106 -3.44 -0.35 -7.58
CA LEU A 106 -2.18 0.14 -7.04
C LEU A 106 -1.79 -0.61 -5.76
N LYS A 107 -2.73 -0.80 -4.83
CA LYS A 107 -2.52 -1.58 -3.60
C LYS A 107 -1.97 -2.97 -3.92
N LYS A 108 -2.55 -3.66 -4.90
CA LYS A 108 -2.10 -4.99 -5.31
C LYS A 108 -0.64 -4.96 -5.79
N ILE A 109 -0.26 -3.98 -6.61
CA ILE A 109 1.12 -3.84 -7.08
C ILE A 109 2.07 -3.58 -5.91
N ILE A 110 1.72 -2.68 -4.98
CA ILE A 110 2.54 -2.35 -3.80
C ILE A 110 2.74 -3.57 -2.91
N VAL A 111 1.67 -4.29 -2.57
CA VAL A 111 1.72 -5.47 -1.70
C VAL A 111 2.62 -6.55 -2.30
N PHE A 112 2.46 -6.87 -3.59
CA PHE A 112 3.33 -7.85 -4.25
C PHE A 112 4.78 -7.37 -4.35
N THR A 113 5.02 -6.07 -4.53
CA THR A 113 6.39 -5.52 -4.52
C THR A 113 7.03 -5.64 -3.13
N ALA A 114 6.28 -5.36 -2.06
CA ALA A 114 6.76 -5.54 -0.68
C ALA A 114 7.08 -7.02 -0.36
N ILE A 115 6.29 -7.96 -0.88
CA ILE A 115 6.55 -9.39 -0.72
C ILE A 115 7.82 -9.80 -1.48
N ASP A 116 8.01 -9.30 -2.70
CA ASP A 116 9.22 -9.57 -3.49
C ASP A 116 10.48 -9.06 -2.78
N HIS A 117 10.44 -7.86 -2.19
CA HIS A 117 11.53 -7.31 -1.36
C HIS A 117 11.82 -8.20 -0.16
N HIS A 118 10.79 -8.62 0.58
CA HIS A 118 10.97 -9.52 1.72
C HIS A 118 11.57 -10.88 1.34
N ARG A 119 11.24 -11.40 0.15
CA ARG A 119 11.86 -12.65 -0.35
C ARG A 119 13.35 -12.46 -0.63
N LYS A 120 13.75 -11.38 -1.29
CA LYS A 120 15.16 -11.07 -1.55
C LYS A 120 15.95 -10.91 -0.26
N GLU A 121 15.45 -10.14 0.72
CA GLU A 121 16.08 -10.01 2.03
C GLU A 121 16.27 -11.38 2.73
N LYS A 122 15.32 -12.30 2.58
CA LYS A 122 15.39 -13.62 3.17
C LYS A 122 16.40 -14.53 2.47
N GLU A 123 16.56 -14.43 1.17
CA GLU A 123 17.59 -15.12 0.39
C GLU A 123 18.98 -14.62 0.77
N ASP A 124 19.18 -13.31 0.92
CA ASP A 124 20.42 -12.71 1.40
C ASP A 124 20.73 -13.08 2.85
N PHE A 125 19.71 -13.31 3.69
CA PHE A 125 19.86 -13.71 5.09
C PHE A 125 20.18 -15.20 5.28
N GLN A 126 19.76 -16.07 4.37
CA GLN A 126 20.16 -17.50 4.37
C GLN A 126 21.62 -17.70 4.03
N PHE A 127 22.27 -16.72 3.42
CA PHE A 127 23.72 -16.69 3.18
C PHE A 127 24.54 -16.22 4.41
N ARG A 128 23.89 -15.64 5.42
CA ARG A 128 24.48 -15.23 6.70
C ARG A 128 23.85 -16.06 7.82
N GLU A 129 24.59 -17.05 8.27
CA GLU A 129 24.34 -18.00 9.34
C GLU A 129 23.16 -17.72 10.29
N LEU A 130 22.32 -18.77 10.41
CA LEU A 130 21.40 -19.07 11.49
C LEU A 130 22.03 -18.84 12.88
N SER A 131 21.89 -17.66 13.41
CA SER A 131 21.89 -17.47 14.85
C SER A 131 20.47 -17.11 15.26
N ASP A 132 19.77 -18.11 15.77
CA ASP A 132 18.47 -18.01 16.44
C ASP A 132 18.61 -17.26 17.77
N GLU A 133 18.95 -16.01 17.71
CA GLU A 133 18.63 -15.05 18.74
C GLU A 133 17.90 -13.89 18.08
N ILE A 134 16.58 -14.07 17.99
CA ILE A 134 15.68 -12.95 17.86
C ILE A 134 15.87 -12.11 19.12
N ALA A 135 16.90 -11.28 19.10
CA ALA A 135 17.00 -10.18 20.04
C ALA A 135 15.71 -9.37 19.83
N TYR A 136 14.76 -9.56 20.74
CA TYR A 136 13.69 -8.64 21.01
C TYR A 136 14.33 -7.30 21.42
N SER A 137 14.99 -6.65 20.48
CA SER A 137 15.42 -5.27 20.64
C SER A 137 14.19 -4.39 20.60
N THR A 138 13.48 -4.41 21.70
CA THR A 138 12.40 -3.53 22.08
C THR A 138 12.97 -2.16 22.37
N ARG A 139 13.54 -1.49 21.36
CA ARG A 139 13.81 -0.05 21.39
C ARG A 139 13.16 0.59 20.18
N TYR A 140 11.86 0.42 20.06
CA TYR A 140 11.08 1.41 19.34
C TYR A 140 10.66 2.46 20.37
N SER A 141 11.41 3.54 20.40
CA SER A 141 10.85 4.81 20.85
C SER A 141 9.70 5.09 19.89
N ILE A 142 8.48 4.79 20.33
CA ILE A 142 7.27 5.31 19.72
C ILE A 142 7.38 6.81 19.94
N HIS A 143 7.96 7.55 18.97
CA HIS A 143 7.80 8.98 18.90
C HIS A 143 6.39 9.21 18.37
N PRO A 144 5.47 9.67 19.20
CA PRO A 144 4.15 10.08 18.75
C PRO A 144 4.34 11.38 17.97
N MET A 145 4.42 11.28 16.65
CA MET A 145 4.07 12.41 15.79
C MET A 145 2.58 12.26 15.48
N GLU A 146 1.81 13.08 16.22
CA GLU A 146 0.36 13.20 16.11
C GLU A 146 -0.43 11.91 16.45
N ASP A 147 -0.86 11.84 17.71
CA ASP A 147 -1.56 10.75 18.39
C ASP A 147 -2.90 10.37 17.77
N THR A 148 -2.89 9.64 16.68
CA THR A 148 -4.06 8.90 16.30
C THR A 148 -3.89 7.44 16.74
N THR A 149 -4.95 6.82 17.25
CA THR A 149 -5.02 5.38 17.56
C THR A 149 -4.51 4.53 16.38
N TYR A 150 -4.66 5.06 15.15
CA TYR A 150 -4.17 4.43 13.93
C TYR A 150 -2.64 4.31 13.90
N ASP A 151 -1.91 5.39 14.19
CA ASP A 151 -0.43 5.40 14.14
C ASP A 151 0.17 4.46 15.19
N LEU A 152 -0.45 4.39 16.37
CA LEU A 152 -0.10 3.43 17.41
C LEU A 152 -0.27 1.98 16.92
N LEU A 153 -1.40 1.66 16.29
CA LEU A 153 -1.65 0.32 15.74
C LEU A 153 -0.65 -0.03 14.63
N ILE A 154 -0.32 0.90 13.75
CA ILE A 154 0.69 0.70 12.72
C ILE A 154 2.07 0.46 13.33
N ALA A 155 2.46 1.22 14.37
CA ALA A 155 3.71 1.01 15.08
C ALA A 155 3.79 -0.38 15.71
N MET A 156 2.70 -0.86 16.33
CA MET A 156 2.62 -2.22 16.87
C MET A 156 2.75 -3.29 15.79
N ILE A 157 2.08 -3.13 14.63
CA ILE A 157 2.20 -4.05 13.50
C ILE A 157 3.64 -4.07 12.98
N ARG A 158 4.29 -2.91 12.85
CA ARG A 158 5.69 -2.79 12.42
C ARG A 158 6.68 -3.48 13.37
N SER A 159 6.37 -3.54 14.66
CA SER A 159 7.21 -4.20 15.66
C SER A 159 7.10 -5.74 15.65
N LEU A 160 6.12 -6.32 14.94
CA LEU A 160 6.02 -7.75 14.78
C LEU A 160 7.23 -8.33 14.03
N PRO A 161 7.67 -9.57 14.35
CA PRO A 161 8.62 -10.30 13.53
C PRO A 161 8.16 -10.37 12.06
N PRO A 162 9.08 -10.31 11.08
CA PRO A 162 8.72 -10.18 9.67
C PRO A 162 7.71 -11.22 9.18
N ALA A 163 7.89 -12.51 9.53
CA ALA A 163 7.00 -13.59 9.11
C ALA A 163 5.58 -13.45 9.70
N TYR A 164 5.47 -13.00 10.96
CA TYR A 164 4.18 -12.80 11.62
C TYR A 164 3.48 -11.56 11.07
N ARG A 165 4.23 -10.49 10.86
CA ARG A 165 3.76 -9.24 10.25
C ARG A 165 3.23 -9.46 8.84
N MET A 166 3.96 -10.22 8.00
CA MET A 166 3.55 -10.55 6.64
C MET A 166 2.21 -11.27 6.62
N VAL A 167 2.08 -12.35 7.37
CA VAL A 167 0.84 -13.14 7.42
C VAL A 167 -0.32 -12.33 8.02
N PHE A 168 -0.05 -11.54 9.07
CA PHE A 168 -1.08 -10.68 9.68
C PHE A 168 -1.62 -9.66 8.69
N ASN A 169 -0.76 -8.95 7.96
CA ASN A 169 -1.18 -7.95 6.97
C ASN A 169 -1.98 -8.61 5.85
N LEU A 170 -1.48 -9.70 5.27
CA LEU A 170 -2.15 -10.37 4.16
C LEU A 170 -3.52 -10.92 4.57
N TYR A 171 -3.61 -11.59 5.74
CA TYR A 171 -4.85 -12.21 6.18
C TYR A 171 -5.87 -11.21 6.74
N VAL A 172 -5.42 -10.36 7.70
CA VAL A 172 -6.35 -9.50 8.46
C VAL A 172 -6.68 -8.22 7.73
N ILE A 173 -5.69 -7.59 7.08
CA ILE A 173 -5.87 -6.27 6.47
C ILE A 173 -6.18 -6.36 4.98
N ASP A 174 -5.52 -7.27 4.28
CA ASP A 174 -5.65 -7.37 2.83
C ASP A 174 -6.63 -8.47 2.38
N GLY A 175 -7.11 -9.33 3.31
CA GLY A 175 -8.22 -10.26 3.10
C GLY A 175 -7.86 -11.54 2.35
N TYR A 176 -6.57 -11.89 2.24
CA TYR A 176 -6.14 -13.15 1.61
C TYR A 176 -6.45 -14.36 2.51
N SER A 177 -6.89 -15.45 1.91
CA SER A 177 -7.01 -16.74 2.58
C SER A 177 -5.64 -17.36 2.90
N HIS A 178 -5.57 -18.30 3.85
CA HIS A 178 -4.31 -19.02 4.13
C HIS A 178 -3.77 -19.74 2.90
N LYS A 179 -4.64 -20.27 2.04
CA LYS A 179 -4.23 -20.93 0.79
C LYS A 179 -3.54 -19.94 -0.16
N GLU A 180 -4.12 -18.78 -0.40
CA GLU A 180 -3.51 -17.73 -1.23
C GLU A 180 -2.20 -17.22 -0.63
N ILE A 181 -2.14 -17.06 0.70
CA ILE A 181 -0.90 -16.66 1.40
C ILE A 181 0.21 -17.69 1.17
N CYS A 182 -0.11 -18.99 1.18
CA CYS A 182 0.86 -20.05 0.90
C CYS A 182 1.44 -19.92 -0.52
N GLU A 183 0.59 -19.69 -1.49
CA GLU A 183 1.00 -19.50 -2.89
C GLU A 183 1.83 -18.22 -3.07
N ILE A 184 1.44 -17.13 -2.40
CA ILE A 184 2.09 -15.81 -2.51
C ILE A 184 3.44 -15.79 -1.77
N VAL A 185 3.51 -16.33 -0.53
CA VAL A 185 4.69 -16.20 0.35
C VAL A 185 5.61 -17.42 0.28
N GLY A 186 5.13 -18.56 -0.21
CA GLY A 186 5.90 -19.81 -0.29
C GLY A 186 6.04 -20.53 1.07
N ILE A 187 4.99 -20.52 1.89
CA ILE A 187 4.94 -21.22 3.21
C ILE A 187 3.77 -22.20 3.22
N SER A 188 3.78 -23.15 4.17
CA SER A 188 2.64 -24.07 4.35
C SER A 188 1.44 -23.38 5.00
N GLU A 189 0.22 -23.92 4.81
CA GLU A 189 -0.97 -23.40 5.50
C GLU A 189 -0.86 -23.50 7.02
N SER A 190 -0.27 -24.56 7.54
CA SER A 190 -0.02 -24.73 8.99
C SER A 190 0.89 -23.63 9.51
N THR A 191 1.97 -23.30 8.78
CA THR A 191 2.86 -22.19 9.11
C THR A 191 2.12 -20.85 9.05
N SER A 192 1.31 -20.62 8.04
CA SER A 192 0.52 -19.40 7.91
C SER A 192 -0.45 -19.23 9.09
N ARG A 193 -1.17 -20.31 9.47
CA ARG A 193 -2.09 -20.28 10.63
C ARG A 193 -1.34 -20.04 11.95
N SER A 194 -0.21 -20.74 12.17
CA SER A 194 0.62 -20.57 13.34
C SER A 194 1.18 -19.14 13.46
N ASN A 195 1.69 -18.58 12.37
CA ASN A 195 2.20 -17.20 12.34
C ASN A 195 1.10 -16.18 12.66
N LEU A 196 -0.14 -16.38 12.18
CA LEU A 196 -1.26 -15.52 12.50
C LEU A 196 -1.62 -15.57 14.00
N VAL A 197 -1.64 -16.76 14.59
CA VAL A 197 -1.89 -16.93 16.05
C VAL A 197 -0.84 -16.16 16.84
N LYS A 198 0.46 -16.38 16.55
CA LYS A 198 1.57 -15.70 17.23
C LYS A 198 1.53 -14.19 17.05
N ALA A 199 1.20 -13.71 15.85
CA ALA A 199 1.02 -12.28 15.59
C ALA A 199 -0.06 -11.66 16.48
N ARG A 200 -1.22 -12.31 16.57
CA ARG A 200 -2.35 -11.88 17.42
C ARG A 200 -2.01 -11.87 18.91
N GLU A 201 -1.29 -12.87 19.37
CA GLU A 201 -0.82 -12.95 20.76
C GLU A 201 0.12 -11.80 21.12
N LEU A 202 1.10 -11.52 20.25
CA LEU A 202 2.03 -10.40 20.45
C LEU A 202 1.31 -9.06 20.45
N LEU A 203 0.41 -8.82 19.50
CA LEU A 203 -0.36 -7.57 19.44
C LEU A 203 -1.25 -7.39 20.67
N ARG A 204 -1.89 -8.46 21.18
CA ARG A 204 -2.67 -8.39 22.42
C ARG A 204 -1.80 -8.03 23.63
N LYS A 205 -0.59 -8.60 23.74
CA LYS A 205 0.36 -8.27 24.82
C LYS A 205 0.79 -6.79 24.74
N MET A 206 1.07 -6.29 23.54
CA MET A 206 1.44 -4.88 23.34
C MET A 206 0.30 -3.95 23.72
N LEU A 207 -0.92 -4.22 23.23
CA LEU A 207 -2.12 -3.42 23.55
C LEU A 207 -2.39 -3.39 25.05
N LYS A 208 -2.30 -4.53 25.73
CA LYS A 208 -2.48 -4.59 27.18
C LYS A 208 -1.47 -3.71 27.92
N LYS A 209 -0.19 -3.82 27.57
CA LYS A 209 0.88 -3.02 28.15
C LYS A 209 0.63 -1.51 27.95
N THR A 210 0.30 -1.09 26.72
CA THR A 210 0.02 0.31 26.42
C THR A 210 -1.18 0.81 27.20
N TYR A 211 -2.24 0.01 27.33
CA TYR A 211 -3.42 0.39 28.12
C TYR A 211 -3.08 0.56 29.61
N GLU A 212 -2.30 -0.32 30.20
CA GLU A 212 -1.81 -0.22 31.58
C GLU A 212 -0.94 1.03 31.80
N GLU A 213 -0.07 1.37 30.84
CA GLU A 213 0.75 2.58 30.87
C GLU A 213 -0.08 3.88 30.81
N VAL A 214 -1.15 3.89 30.02
CA VAL A 214 -2.07 5.02 29.92
C VAL A 214 -2.83 5.23 31.23
N LEU A 215 -3.35 4.15 31.83
CA LEU A 215 -4.05 4.22 33.10
C LEU A 215 -3.14 4.69 34.24
N SER A 216 -1.88 4.25 34.27
CA SER A 216 -0.91 4.66 35.30
C SER A 216 -0.49 6.12 35.22
N LYS A 217 -0.62 6.77 34.05
CA LYS A 217 -0.33 8.19 33.85
C LYS A 217 -1.55 9.10 34.13
N SER A 218 -2.75 8.52 34.23
CA SER A 218 -4.01 9.25 34.47
C SER A 218 -4.41 9.30 35.93
N ASN A 219 -3.66 8.64 36.83
CA ASN A 219 -3.76 8.68 38.27
C ASN A 219 -2.59 9.48 38.87
#